data_0bf29ea2fd417a78992bcc75900f7c2e
#
_entry.id   0bf29ea2fd417a78992bcc75900f7c2e
#
_cell.length_a   1.000
_cell.length_b   1.000
_cell.length_c   1.000
_cell.angle_alpha   90.00
_cell.angle_beta   90.00
_cell.angle_gamma   90.00
#
_symmetry.space_group_name_H-M   'P 1'
#
loop_
_entity.id
_entity.type
_entity.pdbx_description
1 polymer ?
#
loop_
_entity_poly.entity_id
_entity_poly.type
_entity_poly.pdbx_seq_one_letter_code
_entity_poly.pdbx_strand_id
1 'polypeptide(L)'
;MQSNVSTHGMAVAPHHLASQSALAVLREGGSAIEAMVAAAATIAVVYPHMNGLGGDGFWLIVPPEGEPVAIDASGAAGSRATLAAYDGLAHIPHRGPRAALTVAGTVSGWDEALKVSREMTGKALPLARLLADAIEYAQNGTPVTASQAHATASKFDELKDVPGFAETWLVDGKPPQVGSRFYQPAMATTLTRLAEDGLDSFYRGPLADVLAHGMETLGLPVTLADLRAHAARRTAPLKLQHQQGEIFNHAPPTQGLVSLAILGITDRLNMAEADDADTIHRIVEATKLAFGLRDAHITDPRELKTDIQGLLDPAALQALADRVDDGRAAPWGTGKGPGDTVWMGVMDNSGLAVSFIQSIYHEFGSGVVLPDTGIVWQNRGASFSLDPNHLLALAPGKQPFHTLNPAAARLKDGRVMVYGSMGGDGQPQTQAALFTRYAIQGVPLQESISRPRWLLGRTWGQTSDTLKLEGRFTAETVSRLQALGHEVEIFPDFSEAMGHAGAIVRHPNGLFEGAFDPRSNGAAAGF
;
A
#
# COMPACT_ATOMS: atom_id res chain seq x y z
N MET A 1 -20.05 -2.10 -14.39
CA MET A 1 -18.85 -2.82 -14.92
C MET A 1 -18.94 -4.27 -14.50
N GLN A 2 -18.35 -5.18 -15.28
CA GLN A 2 -18.25 -6.61 -14.95
C GLN A 2 -16.79 -6.95 -14.58
N SER A 3 -16.62 -7.97 -13.75
CA SER A 3 -15.29 -8.52 -13.47
C SER A 3 -14.69 -9.16 -14.73
N ASN A 4 -13.36 -9.14 -14.84
CA ASN A 4 -12.67 -9.93 -15.84
C ASN A 4 -12.47 -11.36 -15.33
N VAL A 5 -12.74 -12.35 -16.18
CA VAL A 5 -12.59 -13.78 -15.83
C VAL A 5 -11.57 -14.42 -16.76
N SER A 6 -10.72 -15.30 -16.23
CA SER A 6 -9.68 -16.02 -16.98
C SER A 6 -9.46 -17.43 -16.45
N THR A 7 -8.64 -18.22 -17.16
CA THR A 7 -8.43 -19.64 -16.89
C THR A 7 -7.00 -20.00 -16.45
N HIS A 8 -6.02 -19.14 -16.70
CA HIS A 8 -4.59 -19.48 -16.51
C HIS A 8 -3.87 -18.56 -15.52
N GLY A 9 -4.40 -17.39 -15.25
CA GLY A 9 -3.82 -16.43 -14.33
C GLY A 9 -4.44 -15.05 -14.44
N MET A 10 -4.19 -14.22 -13.45
CA MET A 10 -4.77 -12.88 -13.34
C MET A 10 -3.81 -11.93 -12.66
N ALA A 11 -3.73 -10.69 -13.17
CA ALA A 11 -3.03 -9.58 -12.55
C ALA A 11 -3.94 -8.36 -12.44
N VAL A 12 -3.90 -7.67 -11.30
CA VAL A 12 -4.63 -6.42 -11.04
C VAL A 12 -3.67 -5.38 -10.49
N ALA A 13 -3.67 -4.20 -11.09
CA ALA A 13 -2.88 -3.05 -10.64
C ALA A 13 -3.64 -1.74 -10.88
N PRO A 14 -3.30 -0.64 -10.17
CA PRO A 14 -3.95 0.66 -10.34
C PRO A 14 -3.51 1.42 -11.60
N HIS A 15 -2.60 0.84 -12.39
CA HIS A 15 -2.26 1.29 -13.75
C HIS A 15 -2.20 0.10 -14.70
N HIS A 16 -2.88 0.20 -15.84
CA HIS A 16 -3.06 -0.90 -16.79
C HIS A 16 -1.74 -1.46 -17.34
N LEU A 17 -0.70 -0.63 -17.54
CA LEU A 17 0.61 -1.09 -18.02
C LEU A 17 1.30 -2.04 -17.03
N ALA A 18 1.14 -1.81 -15.72
CA ALA A 18 1.67 -2.73 -14.70
C ALA A 18 0.95 -4.10 -14.72
N SER A 19 -0.38 -4.10 -14.90
CA SER A 19 -1.14 -5.35 -15.07
C SER A 19 -0.70 -6.10 -16.34
N GLN A 20 -0.42 -5.38 -17.43
CA GLN A 20 0.07 -5.96 -18.69
C GLN A 20 1.46 -6.55 -18.56
N SER A 21 2.38 -5.87 -17.85
CA SER A 21 3.72 -6.38 -17.58
C SER A 21 3.68 -7.68 -16.78
N ALA A 22 2.86 -7.74 -15.71
CA ALA A 22 2.63 -8.98 -14.98
C ALA A 22 2.04 -10.09 -15.88
N LEU A 23 1.05 -9.75 -16.70
CA LEU A 23 0.42 -10.70 -17.62
C LEU A 23 1.42 -11.29 -18.63
N ALA A 24 2.32 -10.47 -19.16
CA ALA A 24 3.37 -10.94 -20.07
C ALA A 24 4.25 -12.00 -19.41
N VAL A 25 4.70 -11.75 -18.18
CA VAL A 25 5.51 -12.71 -17.40
C VAL A 25 4.72 -13.99 -17.09
N LEU A 26 3.44 -13.90 -16.72
CA LEU A 26 2.59 -15.08 -16.51
C LEU A 26 2.46 -15.94 -17.78
N ARG A 27 2.27 -15.31 -18.95
CA ARG A 27 2.18 -15.99 -20.25
C ARG A 27 3.48 -16.69 -20.67
N GLU A 28 4.62 -16.19 -20.23
CA GLU A 28 5.93 -16.80 -20.42
C GLU A 28 6.21 -17.95 -19.44
N GLY A 29 5.25 -18.25 -18.54
CA GLY A 29 5.38 -19.32 -17.55
C GLY A 29 6.08 -18.91 -16.26
N GLY A 30 6.24 -17.61 -16.03
CA GLY A 30 6.71 -17.06 -14.75
C GLY A 30 5.70 -17.28 -13.63
N SER A 31 6.19 -17.31 -12.39
CA SER A 31 5.37 -17.41 -11.19
C SER A 31 4.61 -16.11 -10.90
N ALA A 32 3.58 -16.17 -10.06
CA ALA A 32 2.89 -14.97 -9.57
C ALA A 32 3.85 -13.98 -8.88
N ILE A 33 4.91 -14.47 -8.24
CA ILE A 33 5.92 -13.63 -7.58
C ILE A 33 6.78 -12.89 -8.62
N GLU A 34 7.26 -13.59 -9.66
CA GLU A 34 8.04 -12.99 -10.74
C GLU A 34 7.21 -11.96 -11.51
N ALA A 35 5.96 -12.30 -11.81
CA ALA A 35 5.01 -11.38 -12.44
C ALA A 35 4.75 -10.13 -11.57
N MET A 36 4.67 -10.30 -10.24
CA MET A 36 4.53 -9.17 -9.32
C MET A 36 5.77 -8.28 -9.30
N VAL A 37 6.99 -8.83 -9.39
CA VAL A 37 8.23 -8.01 -9.48
C VAL A 37 8.22 -7.18 -10.77
N ALA A 38 7.81 -7.76 -11.90
CA ALA A 38 7.68 -7.03 -13.16
C ALA A 38 6.64 -5.90 -13.07
N ALA A 39 5.48 -6.18 -12.46
CA ALA A 39 4.46 -5.15 -12.18
C ALA A 39 4.98 -4.05 -11.25
N ALA A 40 5.71 -4.43 -10.18
CA ALA A 40 6.25 -3.49 -9.19
C ALA A 40 7.31 -2.55 -9.77
N ALA A 41 8.17 -3.07 -10.65
CA ALA A 41 9.11 -2.24 -11.39
C ALA A 41 8.39 -1.31 -12.39
N THR A 42 7.43 -1.84 -13.12
CA THR A 42 6.65 -1.07 -14.10
C THR A 42 5.83 0.03 -13.43
N ILE A 43 5.12 -0.27 -12.32
CA ILE A 43 4.28 0.74 -11.64
C ILE A 43 5.12 1.88 -11.05
N ALA A 44 6.37 1.62 -10.64
CA ALA A 44 7.29 2.64 -10.17
C ALA A 44 7.66 3.66 -11.27
N VAL A 45 7.53 3.28 -12.53
CA VAL A 45 7.78 4.13 -13.71
C VAL A 45 6.50 4.80 -14.21
N VAL A 46 5.39 4.06 -14.32
CA VAL A 46 4.16 4.55 -14.96
C VAL A 46 3.21 5.27 -14.00
N TYR A 47 3.43 5.14 -12.69
CA TYR A 47 2.65 5.80 -11.63
C TYR A 47 3.57 6.37 -10.54
N PRO A 48 4.57 7.18 -10.92
CA PRO A 48 5.76 7.47 -10.11
C PRO A 48 5.50 8.44 -8.95
N HIS A 49 4.37 9.14 -8.93
CA HIS A 49 3.99 10.07 -7.87
C HIS A 49 3.52 9.36 -6.59
N MET A 50 3.14 8.07 -6.65
CA MET A 50 2.60 7.32 -5.52
C MET A 50 3.54 6.24 -4.97
N ASN A 51 4.54 5.81 -5.73
CA ASN A 51 5.44 4.73 -5.37
C ASN A 51 6.79 4.83 -6.10
N GLY A 52 7.77 4.03 -5.71
CA GLY A 52 9.07 4.04 -6.38
C GLY A 52 10.11 3.16 -5.67
N LEU A 53 11.30 3.08 -6.28
CA LEU A 53 12.43 2.32 -5.75
C LEU A 53 12.94 2.89 -4.41
N GLY A 54 12.77 4.18 -4.19
CA GLY A 54 13.15 4.87 -2.95
C GLY A 54 12.13 4.76 -1.83
N GLY A 55 11.20 3.81 -1.91
CA GLY A 55 10.15 3.54 -0.94
C GLY A 55 10.26 2.20 -0.23
N ASP A 56 9.15 1.75 0.33
CA ASP A 56 9.01 0.48 1.03
C ASP A 56 7.95 -0.41 0.36
N GLY A 57 8.00 -1.72 0.64
CA GLY A 57 7.05 -2.69 0.14
C GLY A 57 6.72 -3.80 1.14
N PHE A 58 5.49 -4.30 1.09
CA PHE A 58 5.05 -5.43 1.91
C PHE A 58 4.38 -6.47 1.04
N TRP A 59 4.79 -7.71 1.21
CA TRP A 59 4.32 -8.87 0.44
C TRP A 59 3.53 -9.82 1.33
N LEU A 60 2.44 -10.32 0.80
CA LEU A 60 1.71 -11.45 1.36
C LEU A 60 1.58 -12.49 0.25
N ILE A 61 2.31 -13.58 0.39
CA ILE A 61 2.41 -14.68 -0.58
C ILE A 61 1.61 -15.85 -0.03
N VAL A 62 0.57 -16.24 -0.75
CA VAL A 62 -0.34 -17.33 -0.36
C VAL A 62 -0.15 -18.49 -1.34
N PRO A 63 0.57 -19.56 -0.93
CA PRO A 63 0.72 -20.75 -1.75
C PRO A 63 -0.62 -21.50 -1.84
N PRO A 64 -0.81 -22.34 -2.88
CA PRO A 64 -2.03 -23.16 -2.99
C PRO A 64 -2.21 -24.11 -1.79
N GLU A 65 -1.10 -24.57 -1.21
CA GLU A 65 -1.04 -25.39 0.00
C GLU A 65 0.02 -24.85 0.96
N GLY A 66 -0.15 -25.10 2.26
CA GLY A 66 0.77 -24.64 3.30
C GLY A 66 0.46 -23.22 3.82
N GLU A 67 1.33 -22.71 4.69
CA GLU A 67 1.12 -21.42 5.36
C GLU A 67 1.55 -20.26 4.46
N PRO A 68 0.81 -19.13 4.50
CA PRO A 68 1.22 -17.91 3.82
C PRO A 68 2.54 -17.35 4.38
N VAL A 69 3.30 -16.71 3.50
CA VAL A 69 4.56 -16.03 3.83
C VAL A 69 4.38 -14.53 3.66
N ALA A 70 4.77 -13.76 4.67
CA ALA A 70 4.86 -12.31 4.56
C ALA A 70 6.33 -11.88 4.40
N ILE A 71 6.56 -10.78 3.65
CA ILE A 71 7.88 -10.15 3.57
C ILE A 71 7.73 -8.69 3.99
N ASP A 72 8.43 -8.32 5.05
CA ASP A 72 8.63 -6.95 5.49
C ASP A 72 9.86 -6.37 4.77
N ALA A 73 9.61 -5.51 3.82
CA ALA A 73 10.62 -4.76 3.09
C ALA A 73 10.48 -3.27 3.42
N SER A 74 10.53 -2.94 4.69
CA SER A 74 10.53 -1.58 5.20
C SER A 74 11.87 -1.20 5.82
N GLY A 75 12.31 0.03 5.54
CA GLY A 75 13.58 0.52 6.02
C GLY A 75 13.49 1.18 7.40
N ALA A 76 14.55 1.04 8.19
CA ALA A 76 14.70 1.71 9.47
C ALA A 76 15.18 3.16 9.31
N ALA A 77 15.02 3.98 10.36
CA ALA A 77 15.60 5.31 10.45
C ALA A 77 17.13 5.24 10.35
N GLY A 78 17.73 6.10 9.55
CA GLY A 78 19.17 6.18 9.35
C GLY A 78 19.93 6.52 10.63
N SER A 79 21.19 6.18 10.67
CA SER A 79 22.07 6.36 11.85
C SER A 79 22.21 7.83 12.28
N ARG A 80 22.02 8.77 11.36
CA ARG A 80 22.06 10.22 11.66
C ARG A 80 20.68 10.81 12.03
N ALA A 81 19.61 10.02 11.99
CA ALA A 81 18.24 10.43 12.33
C ALA A 81 18.00 10.38 13.84
N THR A 82 18.62 11.27 14.59
CA THR A 82 18.50 11.38 16.05
C THR A 82 17.50 12.46 16.44
N LEU A 83 16.91 12.40 17.65
CA LEU A 83 16.05 13.48 18.18
C LEU A 83 16.79 14.83 18.17
N ALA A 84 18.09 14.85 18.51
CA ALA A 84 18.92 16.07 18.48
C ALA A 84 19.04 16.68 17.08
N ALA A 85 19.05 15.86 16.02
CA ALA A 85 19.06 16.36 14.63
C ALA A 85 17.77 17.09 14.22
N TYR A 86 16.69 16.91 14.99
CA TYR A 86 15.38 17.53 14.78
C TYR A 86 15.01 18.54 15.88
N ASP A 87 15.98 18.91 16.74
CA ASP A 87 15.75 19.88 17.82
C ASP A 87 15.13 21.18 17.27
N GLY A 88 14.21 21.75 18.05
CA GLY A 88 13.45 22.95 17.67
C GLY A 88 12.30 22.74 16.67
N LEU A 89 12.06 21.52 16.18
CA LEU A 89 10.91 21.21 15.34
C LEU A 89 9.76 20.60 16.15
N ALA A 90 8.52 20.98 15.81
CA ALA A 90 7.31 20.37 16.41
C ALA A 90 7.04 18.96 15.87
N HIS A 91 7.44 18.69 14.63
CA HIS A 91 7.27 17.39 13.96
C HIS A 91 8.35 17.22 12.87
N ILE A 92 8.53 15.99 12.42
CA ILE A 92 9.41 15.68 11.30
C ILE A 92 8.84 16.34 10.04
N PRO A 93 9.67 17.05 9.24
CA PRO A 93 9.22 17.64 7.98
C PRO A 93 8.65 16.60 7.02
N HIS A 94 7.65 17.00 6.23
CA HIS A 94 7.10 16.11 5.20
C HIS A 94 7.91 16.14 3.91
N ARG A 95 8.67 17.20 3.66
CA ARG A 95 9.45 17.41 2.43
C ARG A 95 10.90 17.78 2.70
N GLY A 96 11.71 17.57 1.68
CA GLY A 96 13.15 17.89 1.70
C GLY A 96 14.03 16.84 2.36
N PRO A 97 15.35 17.09 2.45
CA PRO A 97 16.34 16.11 2.90
C PRO A 97 16.08 15.55 4.30
N ARG A 98 15.56 16.35 5.23
CA ARG A 98 15.26 15.92 6.61
C ARG A 98 14.01 15.03 6.69
N ALA A 99 13.16 14.98 5.65
CA ALA A 99 12.03 14.06 5.53
C ALA A 99 12.47 12.67 5.04
N ALA A 100 13.56 12.60 4.28
CA ALA A 100 14.12 11.40 3.67
C ALA A 100 15.03 10.64 4.65
N LEU A 101 14.49 10.26 5.81
CA LEU A 101 15.29 9.79 6.96
C LEU A 101 15.32 8.29 7.16
N THR A 102 14.55 7.51 6.40
CA THR A 102 14.54 6.05 6.48
C THR A 102 15.20 5.41 5.26
N VAL A 103 15.80 4.24 5.43
CA VAL A 103 16.28 3.43 4.31
C VAL A 103 15.10 3.02 3.44
N ALA A 104 15.29 2.93 2.14
CA ALA A 104 14.28 2.40 1.21
C ALA A 104 14.37 0.88 1.15
N GLY A 105 13.25 0.19 1.34
CA GLY A 105 13.21 -1.27 1.40
C GLY A 105 12.68 -1.96 0.15
N THR A 106 11.99 -1.24 -0.75
CA THR A 106 11.29 -1.82 -1.92
C THR A 106 12.12 -2.84 -2.69
N VAL A 107 13.36 -2.49 -3.09
CA VAL A 107 14.21 -3.34 -3.94
C VAL A 107 14.67 -4.60 -3.21
N SER A 108 14.93 -4.51 -1.88
CA SER A 108 15.25 -5.70 -1.09
C SER A 108 14.07 -6.65 -0.96
N GLY A 109 12.84 -6.11 -0.96
CA GLY A 109 11.61 -6.90 -1.00
C GLY A 109 11.46 -7.68 -2.30
N TRP A 110 11.80 -7.08 -3.44
CA TRP A 110 11.82 -7.79 -4.73
C TRP A 110 12.83 -8.94 -4.72
N ASP A 111 14.05 -8.69 -4.21
CA ASP A 111 15.10 -9.72 -4.13
C ASP A 111 14.68 -10.89 -3.24
N GLU A 112 14.12 -10.59 -2.06
CA GLU A 112 13.66 -11.63 -1.12
C GLU A 112 12.45 -12.41 -1.69
N ALA A 113 11.51 -11.74 -2.36
CA ALA A 113 10.40 -12.38 -3.03
C ALA A 113 10.87 -13.33 -4.16
N LEU A 114 11.87 -12.92 -4.96
CA LEU A 114 12.46 -13.80 -5.98
C LEU A 114 13.18 -15.01 -5.38
N LYS A 115 13.77 -14.91 -4.18
CA LYS A 115 14.32 -16.08 -3.47
C LYS A 115 13.19 -17.03 -3.08
N VAL A 116 12.08 -16.52 -2.52
CA VAL A 116 10.88 -17.32 -2.21
C VAL A 116 10.34 -18.00 -3.46
N SER A 117 10.27 -17.28 -4.60
CA SER A 117 9.82 -17.85 -5.87
C SER A 117 10.68 -19.05 -6.30
N ARG A 118 12.00 -18.91 -6.24
CA ARG A 118 12.95 -20.01 -6.59
C ARG A 118 12.79 -21.22 -5.67
N GLU A 119 12.60 -20.98 -4.37
CA GLU A 119 12.39 -22.06 -3.39
C GLU A 119 11.08 -22.82 -3.64
N MET A 120 10.00 -22.09 -3.99
CA MET A 120 8.68 -22.69 -4.22
C MET A 120 8.55 -23.39 -5.59
N THR A 121 9.17 -22.83 -6.63
CA THR A 121 8.92 -23.27 -8.03
C THR A 121 10.08 -24.01 -8.66
N GLY A 122 11.29 -23.89 -8.11
CA GLY A 122 12.53 -24.41 -8.71
C GLY A 122 12.95 -23.73 -10.03
N LYS A 123 12.26 -22.63 -10.42
CA LYS A 123 12.48 -21.91 -11.67
C LYS A 123 12.77 -20.44 -11.38
N ALA A 124 13.42 -19.77 -12.35
CA ALA A 124 13.62 -18.33 -12.31
C ALA A 124 13.74 -17.78 -13.74
N LEU A 125 12.96 -16.77 -14.05
CA LEU A 125 13.17 -15.93 -15.22
C LEU A 125 14.36 -14.99 -14.98
N PRO A 126 15.11 -14.61 -16.02
CA PRO A 126 16.20 -13.64 -15.89
C PRO A 126 15.67 -12.30 -15.33
N LEU A 127 16.40 -11.70 -14.39
CA LEU A 127 16.02 -10.40 -13.81
C LEU A 127 15.86 -9.33 -14.90
N ALA A 128 16.73 -9.35 -15.92
CA ALA A 128 16.63 -8.45 -17.08
C ALA A 128 15.27 -8.57 -17.80
N ARG A 129 14.67 -9.79 -17.86
CA ARG A 129 13.32 -9.96 -18.42
C ARG A 129 12.26 -9.33 -17.52
N LEU A 130 12.38 -9.50 -16.20
CA LEU A 130 11.40 -8.96 -15.25
C LEU A 130 11.39 -7.42 -15.24
N LEU A 131 12.52 -6.78 -15.48
CA LEU A 131 12.66 -5.33 -15.49
C LEU A 131 12.50 -4.71 -16.89
N ALA A 132 12.41 -5.52 -17.96
CA ALA A 132 12.44 -5.05 -19.34
C ALA A 132 11.36 -4.01 -19.66
N ASP A 133 10.11 -4.26 -19.26
CA ASP A 133 8.99 -3.34 -19.54
C ASP A 133 9.18 -2.00 -18.81
N ALA A 134 9.63 -2.04 -17.55
CA ALA A 134 9.92 -0.83 -16.77
C ALA A 134 11.04 0.00 -17.39
N ILE A 135 12.11 -0.65 -17.87
CA ILE A 135 13.23 0.01 -18.56
C ILE A 135 12.73 0.65 -19.86
N GLU A 136 11.96 -0.09 -20.64
CA GLU A 136 11.40 0.40 -21.92
C GLU A 136 10.52 1.62 -21.69
N TYR A 137 9.59 1.57 -20.74
CA TYR A 137 8.70 2.69 -20.42
C TYR A 137 9.45 3.90 -19.85
N ALA A 138 10.46 3.71 -19.03
CA ALA A 138 11.29 4.80 -18.52
C ALA A 138 12.09 5.48 -19.62
N GLN A 139 12.64 4.71 -20.57
CA GLN A 139 13.46 5.20 -21.66
C GLN A 139 12.64 5.86 -22.77
N ASN A 140 11.54 5.20 -23.20
CA ASN A 140 10.75 5.62 -24.36
C ASN A 140 9.55 6.50 -23.98
N GLY A 141 9.31 6.67 -22.66
CA GLY A 141 8.28 7.53 -22.10
C GLY A 141 6.89 6.92 -22.08
N THR A 142 6.12 7.35 -21.11
CA THR A 142 4.74 6.93 -20.86
C THR A 142 3.78 8.12 -20.89
N PRO A 143 2.48 7.91 -21.15
CA PRO A 143 1.52 8.99 -21.06
C PRO A 143 1.32 9.43 -19.61
N VAL A 144 1.36 10.73 -19.36
CA VAL A 144 1.02 11.33 -18.06
C VAL A 144 -0.43 11.06 -17.74
N THR A 145 -0.70 10.46 -16.58
CA THR A 145 -2.07 10.23 -16.11
C THR A 145 -2.68 11.50 -15.54
N ALA A 146 -4.02 11.54 -15.43
CA ALA A 146 -4.72 12.65 -14.77
C ALA A 146 -4.30 12.77 -13.29
N SER A 147 -4.11 11.64 -12.60
CA SER A 147 -3.64 11.58 -11.22
C SER A 147 -2.24 12.20 -11.08
N GLN A 148 -1.27 11.81 -11.93
CA GLN A 148 0.09 12.38 -11.92
C GLN A 148 0.08 13.88 -12.19
N ALA A 149 -0.65 14.33 -13.21
CA ALA A 149 -0.74 15.75 -13.55
C ALA A 149 -1.36 16.57 -12.40
N HIS A 150 -2.44 16.05 -11.81
CA HIS A 150 -3.11 16.69 -10.67
C HIS A 150 -2.19 16.74 -9.44
N ALA A 151 -1.54 15.63 -9.07
CA ALA A 151 -0.61 15.58 -7.95
C ALA A 151 0.55 16.56 -8.14
N THR A 152 1.16 16.59 -9.35
CA THR A 152 2.27 17.52 -9.63
C THR A 152 1.81 18.98 -9.54
N ALA A 153 0.63 19.31 -10.06
CA ALA A 153 0.10 20.67 -10.01
C ALA A 153 -0.28 21.09 -8.59
N SER A 154 -0.96 20.22 -7.83
CA SER A 154 -1.41 20.52 -6.46
C SER A 154 -0.24 20.65 -5.46
N LYS A 155 0.89 19.95 -5.71
CA LYS A 155 2.08 19.96 -4.87
C LYS A 155 3.21 20.85 -5.41
N PHE A 156 2.96 21.58 -6.50
CA PHE A 156 4.00 22.36 -7.18
C PHE A 156 4.71 23.34 -6.24
N ASP A 157 3.96 24.17 -5.50
CA ASP A 157 4.55 25.17 -4.61
C ASP A 157 5.29 24.57 -3.41
N GLU A 158 4.88 23.37 -2.97
CA GLU A 158 5.51 22.63 -1.88
C GLU A 158 6.82 21.95 -2.31
N LEU A 159 6.95 21.57 -3.59
CA LEU A 159 8.00 20.65 -4.06
C LEU A 159 8.98 21.27 -5.08
N LYS A 160 8.62 22.33 -5.79
CA LYS A 160 9.42 22.88 -6.90
C LYS A 160 10.87 23.24 -6.53
N ASP A 161 11.12 23.59 -5.27
CA ASP A 161 12.43 24.00 -4.76
C ASP A 161 13.13 22.86 -3.99
N VAL A 162 12.52 21.67 -3.90
CA VAL A 162 13.14 20.49 -3.28
C VAL A 162 14.18 19.89 -4.23
N PRO A 163 15.38 19.52 -3.75
CA PRO A 163 16.47 19.03 -4.59
C PRO A 163 16.06 17.88 -5.54
N GLY A 164 16.31 18.06 -6.83
CA GLY A 164 16.04 17.09 -7.89
C GLY A 164 14.58 17.02 -8.35
N PHE A 165 13.64 17.70 -7.68
CA PHE A 165 12.22 17.63 -8.04
C PHE A 165 11.93 18.29 -9.39
N ALA A 166 12.36 19.53 -9.57
CA ALA A 166 12.06 20.29 -10.78
C ALA A 166 12.64 19.63 -12.04
N GLU A 167 13.88 19.15 -11.95
CA GLU A 167 14.60 18.48 -13.04
C GLU A 167 13.95 17.16 -13.44
N THR A 168 13.31 16.47 -12.50
CA THR A 168 12.74 15.12 -12.72
C THR A 168 11.26 15.18 -13.11
N TRP A 169 10.47 16.03 -12.46
CA TRP A 169 9.01 15.96 -12.52
C TRP A 169 8.36 17.08 -13.32
N LEU A 170 9.10 18.14 -13.65
CA LEU A 170 8.56 19.27 -14.42
C LEU A 170 9.02 19.21 -15.87
N VAL A 171 8.16 19.60 -16.79
CA VAL A 171 8.47 19.79 -18.21
C VAL A 171 8.51 21.30 -18.47
N ASP A 172 9.68 21.81 -18.91
CA ASP A 172 9.91 23.25 -19.08
C ASP A 172 9.53 24.07 -17.83
N GLY A 173 9.85 23.54 -16.64
CA GLY A 173 9.59 24.17 -15.34
C GLY A 173 8.11 24.18 -14.91
N LYS A 174 7.24 23.40 -15.55
CA LYS A 174 5.80 23.34 -15.28
C LYS A 174 5.34 21.89 -15.05
N PRO A 175 4.24 21.70 -14.29
CA PRO A 175 3.59 20.39 -14.20
C PRO A 175 3.27 19.81 -15.58
N PRO A 176 3.52 18.52 -15.83
CA PRO A 176 3.26 17.89 -17.10
C PRO A 176 1.76 17.83 -17.41
N GLN A 177 1.40 17.91 -18.70
CA GLN A 177 0.01 17.86 -19.14
C GLN A 177 -0.47 16.42 -19.27
N VAL A 178 -1.74 16.17 -18.95
CA VAL A 178 -2.40 14.87 -19.14
C VAL A 178 -2.24 14.39 -20.59
N GLY A 179 -1.83 13.13 -20.77
CA GLY A 179 -1.63 12.52 -22.09
C GLY A 179 -0.33 12.93 -22.79
N SER A 180 0.45 13.88 -22.27
CA SER A 180 1.80 14.15 -22.79
C SER A 180 2.73 12.97 -22.46
N ARG A 181 3.82 12.83 -23.24
CA ARG A 181 4.80 11.77 -23.02
C ARG A 181 5.82 12.22 -21.97
N PHE A 182 5.96 11.41 -20.93
CA PHE A 182 6.88 11.66 -19.81
C PHE A 182 8.04 10.65 -19.84
N TYR A 183 9.26 11.15 -19.86
CA TYR A 183 10.49 10.37 -19.96
C TYR A 183 11.24 10.37 -18.63
N GLN A 184 11.85 9.23 -18.28
CA GLN A 184 12.62 9.06 -17.04
C GLN A 184 13.99 8.40 -17.33
N PRO A 185 14.90 9.05 -18.09
CA PRO A 185 16.15 8.43 -18.56
C PRO A 185 17.08 8.01 -17.42
N ALA A 186 17.15 8.78 -16.33
CA ALA A 186 17.93 8.40 -15.16
C ALA A 186 17.37 7.13 -14.48
N MET A 187 16.04 7.00 -14.38
CA MET A 187 15.38 5.80 -13.86
C MET A 187 15.62 4.59 -14.78
N ALA A 188 15.59 4.77 -16.11
CA ALA A 188 15.93 3.71 -17.06
C ALA A 188 17.36 3.20 -16.84
N THR A 189 18.33 4.11 -16.65
CA THR A 189 19.73 3.77 -16.34
C THR A 189 19.83 2.99 -15.02
N THR A 190 19.13 3.42 -13.99
CA THR A 190 19.10 2.75 -12.67
C THR A 190 18.54 1.33 -12.77
N LEU A 191 17.39 1.16 -13.44
CA LEU A 191 16.78 -0.16 -13.65
C LEU A 191 17.67 -1.09 -14.49
N THR A 192 18.38 -0.54 -15.50
CA THR A 192 19.35 -1.30 -16.30
C THR A 192 20.51 -1.79 -15.44
N ARG A 193 21.07 -0.95 -14.58
CA ARG A 193 22.11 -1.36 -13.61
C ARG A 193 21.63 -2.46 -12.69
N LEU A 194 20.39 -2.33 -12.14
CA LEU A 194 19.81 -3.39 -11.32
C LEU A 194 19.63 -4.70 -12.08
N ALA A 195 19.26 -4.65 -13.37
CA ALA A 195 19.13 -5.83 -14.21
C ALA A 195 20.48 -6.54 -14.47
N GLU A 196 21.57 -5.78 -14.59
CA GLU A 196 22.93 -6.26 -14.87
C GLU A 196 23.65 -6.70 -13.59
N ASP A 197 23.65 -5.87 -12.53
CA ASP A 197 24.41 -6.05 -11.30
C ASP A 197 23.64 -6.85 -10.23
N GLY A 198 22.34 -7.07 -10.41
CA GLY A 198 21.44 -7.68 -9.42
C GLY A 198 20.84 -6.68 -8.43
N LEU A 199 19.72 -7.07 -7.81
CA LEU A 199 18.95 -6.20 -6.92
C LEU A 199 19.72 -5.80 -5.65
N ASP A 200 20.63 -6.67 -5.16
CA ASP A 200 21.47 -6.38 -3.99
C ASP A 200 22.43 -5.22 -4.21
N SER A 201 22.74 -4.88 -5.47
CA SER A 201 23.61 -3.74 -5.82
C SER A 201 23.04 -2.40 -5.33
N PHE A 202 21.73 -2.30 -5.09
CA PHE A 202 21.08 -1.15 -4.45
C PHE A 202 21.59 -0.90 -3.02
N TYR A 203 22.01 -1.93 -2.30
CA TYR A 203 22.39 -1.87 -0.90
C TYR A 203 23.89 -2.14 -0.66
N ARG A 204 24.54 -3.01 -1.45
CA ARG A 204 25.89 -3.52 -1.20
C ARG A 204 26.81 -3.54 -2.43
N GLY A 205 26.31 -2.98 -3.56
CA GLY A 205 27.07 -2.93 -4.82
C GLY A 205 27.36 -1.50 -5.31
N PRO A 206 27.74 -1.34 -6.58
CA PRO A 206 28.08 -0.05 -7.15
C PRO A 206 26.97 0.99 -7.09
N LEU A 207 25.69 0.57 -7.18
CA LEU A 207 24.57 1.47 -7.07
C LEU A 207 24.45 2.04 -5.65
N ALA A 208 24.75 1.25 -4.60
CA ALA A 208 24.76 1.73 -3.22
C ALA A 208 25.74 2.89 -3.00
N ASP A 209 26.90 2.85 -3.63
CA ASP A 209 27.90 3.91 -3.53
C ASP A 209 27.40 5.21 -4.20
N VAL A 210 26.73 5.10 -5.35
CA VAL A 210 26.08 6.25 -6.03
C VAL A 210 24.97 6.85 -5.16
N LEU A 211 24.09 6.01 -4.60
CA LEU A 211 23.01 6.45 -3.72
C LEU A 211 23.56 7.17 -2.49
N ALA A 212 24.54 6.57 -1.82
CA ALA A 212 25.14 7.13 -0.62
C ALA A 212 25.85 8.47 -0.88
N HIS A 213 26.52 8.61 -2.02
CA HIS A 213 27.12 9.88 -2.41
C HIS A 213 26.06 10.99 -2.61
N GLY A 214 24.95 10.64 -3.29
CA GLY A 214 23.82 11.57 -3.45
C GLY A 214 23.18 11.95 -2.11
N MET A 215 23.00 10.98 -1.21
CA MET A 215 22.47 11.21 0.14
C MET A 215 23.38 12.16 0.95
N GLU A 216 24.69 11.92 0.92
CA GLU A 216 25.65 12.76 1.64
C GLU A 216 25.67 14.18 1.09
N THR A 217 25.69 14.34 -0.25
CA THR A 217 25.67 15.63 -0.95
C THR A 217 24.45 16.45 -0.60
N LEU A 218 23.28 15.81 -0.48
CA LEU A 218 22.00 16.46 -0.15
C LEU A 218 21.72 16.53 1.36
N GLY A 219 22.60 15.95 2.20
CA GLY A 219 22.46 15.97 3.66
C GLY A 219 21.33 15.10 4.23
N LEU A 220 21.02 13.95 3.58
CA LEU A 220 20.06 12.99 4.11
C LEU A 220 20.61 12.32 5.38
N PRO A 221 19.75 11.97 6.35
CA PRO A 221 20.17 11.27 7.57
C PRO A 221 20.55 9.79 7.39
N VAL A 222 20.43 9.25 6.17
CA VAL A 222 20.76 7.87 5.80
C VAL A 222 22.19 7.81 5.25
N THR A 223 22.96 6.80 5.64
CA THR A 223 24.36 6.60 5.24
C THR A 223 24.54 5.31 4.44
N LEU A 224 25.71 5.15 3.80
CA LEU A 224 26.09 3.89 3.14
C LEU A 224 26.07 2.69 4.11
N ALA A 225 26.44 2.90 5.37
CA ALA A 225 26.39 1.84 6.38
C ALA A 225 24.96 1.41 6.68
N ASP A 226 24.01 2.35 6.68
CA ASP A 226 22.58 2.05 6.86
C ASP A 226 22.04 1.26 5.66
N LEU A 227 22.40 1.64 4.43
CA LEU A 227 22.04 0.90 3.23
C LEU A 227 22.56 -0.54 3.30
N ARG A 228 23.86 -0.72 3.61
CA ARG A 228 24.51 -2.03 3.67
C ARG A 228 23.97 -2.95 4.77
N ALA A 229 23.46 -2.38 5.86
CA ALA A 229 22.84 -3.12 6.95
C ALA A 229 21.40 -3.56 6.67
N HIS A 230 20.74 -2.96 5.66
CA HIS A 230 19.35 -3.25 5.36
C HIS A 230 19.18 -4.60 4.64
N ALA A 231 18.14 -5.35 5.03
CA ALA A 231 17.63 -6.52 4.33
C ALA A 231 16.14 -6.69 4.62
N ALA A 232 15.37 -7.06 3.61
CA ALA A 232 13.99 -7.49 3.79
C ALA A 232 13.93 -8.79 4.62
N ARG A 233 12.84 -8.98 5.34
CA ARG A 233 12.69 -10.11 6.28
C ARG A 233 11.42 -10.89 5.99
N ARG A 234 11.50 -12.21 6.00
CA ARG A 234 10.33 -13.09 6.03
C ARG A 234 9.72 -13.08 7.42
N THR A 235 8.42 -12.95 7.49
CA THR A 235 7.66 -12.97 8.74
C THR A 235 6.41 -13.82 8.57
N ALA A 236 5.82 -14.25 9.69
CA ALA A 236 4.49 -14.85 9.68
C ALA A 236 3.44 -13.74 9.59
N PRO A 237 2.44 -13.86 8.71
CA PRO A 237 1.32 -12.92 8.70
C PRO A 237 0.45 -13.08 9.96
N LEU A 238 -0.30 -12.03 10.32
CA LEU A 238 -1.41 -12.15 11.25
C LEU A 238 -2.55 -12.95 10.60
N LYS A 239 -3.27 -13.70 11.40
CA LYS A 239 -4.38 -14.56 10.99
C LYS A 239 -5.64 -14.26 11.81
N LEU A 240 -6.76 -14.09 11.14
CA LEU A 240 -8.08 -14.00 11.74
C LEU A 240 -8.92 -15.22 11.34
N GLN A 241 -9.48 -15.93 12.33
CA GLN A 241 -10.54 -16.91 12.11
C GLN A 241 -11.87 -16.18 12.00
N HIS A 242 -12.45 -16.16 10.81
CA HIS A 242 -13.71 -15.49 10.47
C HIS A 242 -14.77 -16.50 10.07
N GLN A 243 -16.07 -16.17 10.18
CA GLN A 243 -17.15 -17.06 9.73
C GLN A 243 -17.02 -17.47 8.25
N GLN A 244 -16.47 -16.61 7.41
CA GLN A 244 -16.26 -16.89 5.98
C GLN A 244 -14.98 -17.70 5.68
N GLY A 245 -14.03 -17.81 6.60
CA GLY A 245 -12.76 -18.50 6.40
C GLY A 245 -11.59 -17.90 7.19
N GLU A 246 -10.38 -18.15 6.72
CA GLU A 246 -9.17 -17.57 7.29
C GLU A 246 -8.79 -16.31 6.51
N ILE A 247 -8.55 -15.22 7.23
CA ILE A 247 -8.13 -13.93 6.65
C ILE A 247 -6.74 -13.61 7.16
N PHE A 248 -5.88 -13.17 6.27
CA PHE A 248 -4.48 -12.86 6.54
C PHE A 248 -4.18 -11.41 6.25
N ASN A 249 -3.31 -10.81 7.05
CA ASN A 249 -2.74 -9.49 6.81
C ASN A 249 -1.33 -9.42 7.39
N HIS A 250 -0.58 -8.36 7.06
CA HIS A 250 0.79 -8.23 7.50
C HIS A 250 0.87 -7.88 9.00
N ALA A 251 1.89 -8.46 9.68
CA ALA A 251 2.20 -8.14 11.07
C ALA A 251 2.80 -6.72 11.21
N PRO A 252 2.96 -6.17 12.44
CA PRO A 252 3.69 -4.93 12.65
C PRO A 252 5.06 -4.91 11.93
N PRO A 253 5.51 -3.74 11.49
CA PRO A 253 5.10 -2.38 11.88
C PRO A 253 3.88 -1.86 11.13
N THR A 254 3.15 -2.72 10.41
CA THR A 254 1.99 -2.31 9.61
C THR A 254 0.69 -2.22 10.43
N GLN A 255 -0.33 -1.58 9.84
CA GLN A 255 -1.68 -1.59 10.40
C GLN A 255 -2.52 -2.81 9.99
N GLY A 256 -1.89 -3.94 9.65
CA GLY A 256 -2.61 -5.17 9.32
C GLY A 256 -3.53 -5.67 10.44
N LEU A 257 -3.15 -5.45 11.71
CA LEU A 257 -4.02 -5.66 12.86
C LEU A 257 -5.36 -4.92 12.72
N VAL A 258 -5.34 -3.67 12.25
CA VAL A 258 -6.57 -2.85 12.11
C VAL A 258 -7.54 -3.50 11.13
N SER A 259 -7.06 -3.91 9.94
CA SER A 259 -7.89 -4.58 8.93
C SER A 259 -8.55 -5.85 9.48
N LEU A 260 -7.77 -6.67 10.17
CA LEU A 260 -8.28 -7.91 10.76
C LEU A 260 -9.22 -7.66 11.95
N ALA A 261 -8.91 -6.68 12.79
CA ALA A 261 -9.77 -6.33 13.92
C ALA A 261 -11.13 -5.77 13.47
N ILE A 262 -11.18 -4.92 12.44
CA ILE A 262 -12.45 -4.45 11.87
C ILE A 262 -13.29 -5.64 11.43
N LEU A 263 -12.73 -6.55 10.62
CA LEU A 263 -13.45 -7.74 10.16
C LEU A 263 -13.84 -8.68 11.31
N GLY A 264 -12.97 -8.86 12.30
CA GLY A 264 -13.26 -9.69 13.47
C GLY A 264 -14.36 -9.11 14.37
N ILE A 265 -14.43 -7.78 14.52
CA ILE A 265 -15.51 -7.11 15.24
C ILE A 265 -16.82 -7.24 14.46
N THR A 266 -16.80 -6.91 13.16
CA THR A 266 -18.00 -6.94 12.31
C THR A 266 -18.54 -8.36 12.06
N ASP A 267 -17.68 -9.40 12.14
CA ASP A 267 -18.09 -10.82 12.09
C ASP A 267 -19.08 -11.21 13.20
N ARG A 268 -19.16 -10.41 14.27
CA ARG A 268 -20.06 -10.57 15.43
C ARG A 268 -21.31 -9.70 15.35
N LEU A 269 -21.41 -8.91 14.30
CA LEU A 269 -22.54 -8.05 14.01
C LEU A 269 -23.32 -8.62 12.81
N ASN A 270 -24.60 -8.34 12.68
CA ASN A 270 -25.41 -8.87 11.57
C ASN A 270 -25.10 -8.09 10.26
N MET A 271 -23.98 -8.42 9.59
CA MET A 271 -23.54 -7.76 8.35
C MET A 271 -24.24 -8.27 7.11
N ALA A 272 -24.77 -9.50 7.11
CA ALA A 272 -25.37 -10.12 5.93
C ALA A 272 -26.67 -9.44 5.50
N GLU A 273 -27.45 -8.99 6.46
CA GLU A 273 -28.76 -8.33 6.25
C GLU A 273 -28.69 -6.80 6.39
N ALA A 274 -27.48 -6.25 6.61
CA ALA A 274 -27.29 -4.82 6.79
C ALA A 274 -27.48 -4.05 5.47
N ASP A 275 -28.27 -2.98 5.50
CA ASP A 275 -28.32 -2.01 4.40
C ASP A 275 -27.03 -1.16 4.34
N ASP A 276 -26.94 -0.21 3.41
CA ASP A 276 -25.76 0.62 3.26
C ASP A 276 -25.47 1.45 4.53
N ALA A 277 -26.47 2.01 5.20
CA ALA A 277 -26.27 2.83 6.37
C ALA A 277 -25.79 2.00 7.57
N ASP A 278 -26.37 0.82 7.80
CA ASP A 278 -25.96 -0.09 8.86
C ASP A 278 -24.55 -0.64 8.59
N THR A 279 -24.26 -1.01 7.33
CA THR A 279 -22.94 -1.49 6.91
C THR A 279 -21.86 -0.43 7.18
N ILE A 280 -22.11 0.82 6.78
CA ILE A 280 -21.18 1.93 7.00
C ILE A 280 -21.01 2.18 8.49
N HIS A 281 -22.11 2.32 9.24
CA HIS A 281 -22.07 2.60 10.66
C HIS A 281 -21.26 1.55 11.42
N ARG A 282 -21.56 0.27 11.25
CA ARG A 282 -20.89 -0.83 11.95
C ARG A 282 -19.41 -0.93 11.61
N ILE A 283 -19.03 -0.77 10.33
CA ILE A 283 -17.62 -0.76 9.93
C ILE A 283 -16.90 0.48 10.49
N VAL A 284 -17.54 1.64 10.51
CA VAL A 284 -16.98 2.88 11.08
C VAL A 284 -16.76 2.74 12.58
N GLU A 285 -17.74 2.22 13.33
CA GLU A 285 -17.58 1.99 14.77
C GLU A 285 -16.49 0.95 15.07
N ALA A 286 -16.43 -0.16 14.31
CA ALA A 286 -15.36 -1.12 14.40
C ALA A 286 -13.99 -0.50 14.07
N THR A 287 -13.93 0.42 13.10
CA THR A 287 -12.70 1.16 12.73
C THR A 287 -12.19 2.01 13.89
N LYS A 288 -13.07 2.74 14.59
CA LYS A 288 -12.69 3.55 15.76
C LYS A 288 -12.03 2.69 16.84
N LEU A 289 -12.61 1.51 17.11
CA LEU A 289 -12.09 0.57 18.10
C LEU A 289 -10.74 -0.02 17.65
N ALA A 290 -10.63 -0.43 16.40
CA ALA A 290 -9.41 -1.00 15.83
C ALA A 290 -8.26 0.02 15.76
N PHE A 291 -8.53 1.28 15.46
CA PHE A 291 -7.53 2.36 15.54
C PHE A 291 -7.05 2.59 16.98
N GLY A 292 -7.92 2.43 17.97
CA GLY A 292 -7.49 2.43 19.37
C GLY A 292 -6.46 1.35 19.68
N LEU A 293 -6.63 0.12 19.17
CA LEU A 293 -5.63 -0.95 19.30
C LEU A 293 -4.32 -0.58 18.61
N ARG A 294 -4.39 -0.05 17.40
CA ARG A 294 -3.21 0.42 16.65
C ARG A 294 -2.37 1.41 17.45
N ASP A 295 -3.03 2.46 17.90
CA ASP A 295 -2.38 3.59 18.56
C ASP A 295 -1.79 3.21 19.92
N ALA A 296 -2.35 2.18 20.57
CA ALA A 296 -1.83 1.66 21.83
C ALA A 296 -0.68 0.66 21.69
N HIS A 297 -0.58 -0.06 20.56
CA HIS A 297 0.29 -1.25 20.49
C HIS A 297 1.25 -1.31 19.30
N ILE A 298 0.93 -0.67 18.14
CA ILE A 298 1.74 -0.87 16.93
C ILE A 298 2.95 0.05 16.90
N THR A 299 4.13 -0.57 16.86
CA THR A 299 5.44 0.07 16.75
C THR A 299 6.41 -0.87 16.02
N ASP A 300 7.70 -0.56 16.05
CA ASP A 300 8.78 -1.46 15.60
C ASP A 300 8.60 -2.85 16.23
N PRO A 301 8.63 -3.94 15.44
CA PRO A 301 8.44 -5.31 15.94
C PRO A 301 9.35 -5.68 17.12
N ARG A 302 10.53 -5.07 17.22
CA ARG A 302 11.49 -5.31 18.31
C ARG A 302 11.11 -4.64 19.63
N GLU A 303 10.16 -3.70 19.58
CA GLU A 303 9.70 -2.92 20.74
C GLU A 303 8.27 -3.27 21.18
N LEU A 304 7.66 -4.27 20.55
CA LEU A 304 6.31 -4.73 20.89
C LEU A 304 6.28 -5.27 22.33
N LYS A 305 5.31 -4.80 23.11
CA LYS A 305 5.09 -5.23 24.50
C LYS A 305 3.86 -6.13 24.65
N THR A 306 3.09 -6.29 23.58
CA THR A 306 1.82 -7.03 23.55
C THR A 306 1.89 -8.09 22.47
N ASP A 307 1.32 -9.25 22.72
CA ASP A 307 1.06 -10.25 21.69
C ASP A 307 -0.02 -9.71 20.74
N ILE A 308 0.39 -9.28 19.56
CA ILE A 308 -0.50 -8.67 18.57
C ILE A 308 -1.49 -9.70 18.01
N GLN A 309 -1.06 -10.96 17.85
CA GLN A 309 -1.97 -12.03 17.40
C GLN A 309 -3.06 -12.31 18.42
N GLY A 310 -2.77 -12.26 19.71
CA GLY A 310 -3.74 -12.46 20.79
C GLY A 310 -4.83 -11.37 20.85
N LEU A 311 -4.58 -10.16 20.29
CA LEU A 311 -5.61 -9.12 20.16
C LEU A 311 -6.73 -9.51 19.16
N LEU A 312 -6.50 -10.54 18.34
CA LEU A 312 -7.47 -11.10 17.39
C LEU A 312 -8.18 -12.36 17.95
N ASP A 313 -7.97 -12.70 19.21
CA ASP A 313 -8.65 -13.83 19.83
C ASP A 313 -10.16 -13.59 19.92
N PRO A 314 -10.98 -14.67 19.81
CA PRO A 314 -12.44 -14.55 19.81
C PRO A 314 -13.01 -13.76 21.00
N ALA A 315 -12.46 -13.94 22.19
CA ALA A 315 -12.92 -13.23 23.39
C ALA A 315 -12.57 -11.72 23.35
N ALA A 316 -11.36 -11.37 22.88
CA ALA A 316 -10.95 -9.98 22.73
C ALA A 316 -11.81 -9.24 21.70
N LEU A 317 -12.06 -9.88 20.56
CA LEU A 317 -12.93 -9.32 19.51
C LEU A 317 -14.39 -9.21 19.94
N GLN A 318 -14.90 -10.18 20.72
CA GLN A 318 -16.27 -10.09 21.28
C GLN A 318 -16.40 -8.88 22.22
N ALA A 319 -15.45 -8.70 23.13
CA ALA A 319 -15.46 -7.56 24.05
C ALA A 319 -15.42 -6.20 23.32
N LEU A 320 -14.81 -6.14 22.12
CA LEU A 320 -14.86 -4.94 21.27
C LEU A 320 -16.20 -4.82 20.55
N ALA A 321 -16.75 -5.91 20.03
CA ALA A 321 -18.04 -5.92 19.35
C ALA A 321 -19.19 -5.48 20.28
N ASP A 322 -19.14 -5.89 21.55
CA ASP A 322 -20.12 -5.51 22.58
C ASP A 322 -20.14 -3.99 22.87
N ARG A 323 -19.14 -3.24 22.41
CA ARG A 323 -19.04 -1.78 22.53
C ARG A 323 -19.63 -1.03 21.34
N VAL A 324 -19.97 -1.72 20.26
CA VAL A 324 -20.63 -1.12 19.10
C VAL A 324 -22.10 -0.89 19.44
N ASP A 325 -22.57 0.34 19.33
CA ASP A 325 -23.96 0.74 19.56
C ASP A 325 -24.62 1.01 18.20
N ASP A 326 -25.50 0.11 17.76
CA ASP A 326 -26.22 0.25 16.48
C ASP A 326 -27.13 1.51 16.40
N GLY A 327 -27.43 2.13 17.53
CA GLY A 327 -28.28 3.31 17.60
C GLY A 327 -27.53 4.64 17.69
N ARG A 328 -26.20 4.63 17.89
CA ARG A 328 -25.45 5.85 18.13
C ARG A 328 -23.97 5.74 17.76
N ALA A 329 -23.47 6.72 17.04
CA ALA A 329 -22.06 6.85 16.74
C ALA A 329 -21.23 7.27 17.97
N ALA A 330 -20.14 6.57 18.25
CA ALA A 330 -19.16 7.00 19.24
C ALA A 330 -18.40 8.26 18.78
N PRO A 331 -17.93 9.12 19.71
CA PRO A 331 -17.07 10.26 19.35
C PRO A 331 -15.82 9.84 18.60
N TRP A 332 -15.38 10.67 17.65
CA TRP A 332 -14.15 10.51 16.90
C TRP A 332 -13.40 11.86 16.79
N GLY A 333 -12.09 11.86 16.66
CA GLY A 333 -11.32 13.10 16.56
C GLY A 333 -9.79 12.94 16.60
N THR A 334 -9.24 11.76 16.30
CA THR A 334 -7.80 11.48 16.44
C THR A 334 -7.15 10.80 15.23
N GLY A 335 -7.67 11.00 14.01
CA GLY A 335 -7.10 10.43 12.80
C GLY A 335 -5.66 10.92 12.54
N LYS A 336 -4.75 10.03 12.06
CA LYS A 336 -3.32 10.35 11.85
C LYS A 336 -2.99 10.98 10.50
N GLY A 337 -3.87 10.91 9.53
CA GLY A 337 -3.69 11.58 8.26
C GLY A 337 -3.42 10.68 7.05
N PRO A 338 -3.21 11.28 5.87
CA PRO A 338 -3.18 10.62 4.58
C PRO A 338 -1.85 9.88 4.31
N GLY A 339 -1.90 8.97 3.34
CA GLY A 339 -0.72 8.34 2.75
C GLY A 339 -1.07 7.81 1.37
N ASP A 340 -0.11 7.91 0.44
CA ASP A 340 -0.22 7.41 -0.92
C ASP A 340 0.49 6.08 -1.11
N THR A 341 -0.03 5.28 -2.03
CA THR A 341 0.36 3.88 -2.11
C THR A 341 -0.15 3.26 -3.40
N VAL A 342 0.43 2.13 -3.80
CA VAL A 342 -0.16 1.25 -4.81
C VAL A 342 -0.34 -0.15 -4.21
N TRP A 343 -1.54 -0.70 -4.38
CA TRP A 343 -1.81 -2.12 -4.14
C TRP A 343 -1.89 -2.85 -5.47
N MET A 344 -1.30 -4.05 -5.52
CA MET A 344 -1.36 -4.94 -6.67
C MET A 344 -1.62 -6.37 -6.23
N GLY A 345 -2.31 -7.15 -7.08
CA GLY A 345 -2.52 -8.57 -6.91
C GLY A 345 -2.10 -9.36 -8.16
N VAL A 346 -1.52 -10.53 -7.97
CA VAL A 346 -1.23 -11.51 -9.05
C VAL A 346 -1.54 -12.91 -8.57
N MET A 347 -2.17 -13.71 -9.42
CA MET A 347 -2.32 -15.15 -9.23
C MET A 347 -1.90 -15.89 -10.50
N ASP A 348 -1.13 -16.96 -10.36
CA ASP A 348 -0.73 -17.82 -11.48
C ASP A 348 -1.57 -19.10 -11.57
N ASN A 349 -1.34 -19.88 -12.63
CA ASN A 349 -2.07 -21.11 -12.91
C ASN A 349 -1.93 -22.19 -11.84
N SER A 350 -0.86 -22.18 -11.04
CA SER A 350 -0.70 -23.12 -9.92
C SER A 350 -1.61 -22.77 -8.75
N GLY A 351 -2.14 -21.56 -8.70
CA GLY A 351 -2.90 -21.01 -7.60
C GLY A 351 -2.03 -20.28 -6.57
N LEU A 352 -0.73 -20.08 -6.85
CA LEU A 352 0.11 -19.18 -6.07
C LEU A 352 -0.43 -17.76 -6.21
N ALA A 353 -0.72 -17.13 -5.08
CA ALA A 353 -1.34 -15.81 -5.02
C ALA A 353 -0.43 -14.83 -4.29
N VAL A 354 -0.33 -13.60 -4.80
CA VAL A 354 0.46 -12.52 -4.22
C VAL A 354 -0.41 -11.29 -4.04
N SER A 355 -0.46 -10.78 -2.82
CA SER A 355 -0.97 -9.45 -2.46
C SER A 355 0.22 -8.58 -2.10
N PHE A 356 0.40 -7.47 -2.79
CA PHE A 356 1.58 -6.63 -2.63
C PHE A 356 1.22 -5.16 -2.55
N ILE A 357 1.94 -4.45 -1.70
CA ILE A 357 1.76 -3.01 -1.52
C ILE A 357 3.12 -2.31 -1.53
N GLN A 358 3.23 -1.20 -2.28
CA GLN A 358 4.44 -0.42 -2.46
C GLN A 358 4.14 1.07 -2.33
N SER A 359 5.02 1.83 -1.67
CA SER A 359 4.75 3.24 -1.38
C SER A 359 6.01 4.03 -1.09
N ILE A 360 5.96 5.33 -1.39
CA ILE A 360 6.90 6.34 -0.91
C ILE A 360 6.28 7.23 0.19
N TYR A 361 5.12 6.86 0.70
CA TYR A 361 4.26 7.46 1.73
C TYR A 361 3.38 8.60 1.22
N HIS A 362 3.83 9.83 1.09
CA HIS A 362 3.07 10.91 0.46
C HIS A 362 3.38 10.99 -1.04
N GLU A 363 2.53 11.69 -1.81
CA GLU A 363 2.83 11.94 -3.23
C GLU A 363 4.24 12.51 -3.37
N PHE A 364 5.02 11.92 -4.26
CA PHE A 364 6.44 12.26 -4.46
C PHE A 364 7.33 12.09 -3.22
N GLY A 365 6.88 11.39 -2.16
CA GLY A 365 7.65 11.13 -0.95
C GLY A 365 8.18 12.39 -0.29
N SER A 366 9.48 12.45 -0.04
CA SER A 366 10.17 13.64 0.46
C SER A 366 10.31 14.76 -0.60
N GLY A 367 10.01 14.46 -1.85
CA GLY A 367 10.32 15.31 -3.01
C GLY A 367 11.78 15.23 -3.45
N VAL A 368 12.68 14.73 -2.60
CA VAL A 368 14.11 14.63 -2.92
C VAL A 368 14.32 13.53 -3.95
N VAL A 369 14.91 13.88 -5.08
CA VAL A 369 15.39 12.93 -6.09
C VAL A 369 16.90 12.83 -6.01
N LEU A 370 17.42 11.62 -5.82
CA LEU A 370 18.86 11.42 -5.74
C LEU A 370 19.53 11.66 -7.10
N PRO A 371 20.63 12.43 -7.14
CA PRO A 371 21.33 12.78 -8.39
C PRO A 371 21.64 11.55 -9.23
N ASP A 372 21.53 11.68 -10.55
CA ASP A 372 21.86 10.67 -11.57
C ASP A 372 21.12 9.33 -11.48
N THR A 373 20.12 9.21 -10.60
CA THR A 373 19.39 7.95 -10.38
C THR A 373 17.93 7.99 -10.79
N GLY A 374 17.30 9.18 -10.78
CA GLY A 374 15.86 9.35 -10.97
C GLY A 374 15.03 8.79 -9.80
N ILE A 375 15.66 8.37 -8.71
CA ILE A 375 14.97 7.80 -7.55
C ILE A 375 14.50 8.92 -6.62
N VAL A 376 13.17 9.06 -6.49
CA VAL A 376 12.57 9.88 -5.44
C VAL A 376 12.60 9.10 -4.11
N TRP A 377 13.03 9.77 -3.03
CA TRP A 377 13.14 9.14 -1.72
C TRP A 377 11.89 9.34 -0.87
N GLN A 378 11.46 8.31 -0.18
CA GLN A 378 10.27 8.31 0.67
C GLN A 378 10.36 9.31 1.84
N ASN A 379 9.19 9.69 2.37
CA ASN A 379 9.08 10.46 3.60
C ASN A 379 8.40 9.66 4.74
N ARG A 380 8.54 8.34 4.75
CA ARG A 380 7.91 7.46 5.76
C ARG A 380 8.31 7.83 7.19
N GLY A 381 9.48 8.41 7.38
CA GLY A 381 9.94 8.92 8.67
C GLY A 381 9.02 9.95 9.32
N ALA A 382 8.13 10.61 8.57
CA ALA A 382 7.14 11.52 9.12
C ALA A 382 6.11 10.83 10.06
N SER A 383 6.07 9.49 10.09
CA SER A 383 5.27 8.73 11.06
C SER A 383 5.90 8.64 12.45
N PHE A 384 7.18 8.97 12.62
CA PHE A 384 7.80 9.05 13.94
C PHE A 384 7.35 10.30 14.72
N SER A 385 7.35 10.17 16.05
CA SER A 385 7.15 11.28 16.97
C SER A 385 8.51 11.84 17.43
N LEU A 386 8.59 13.16 17.63
CA LEU A 386 9.72 13.82 18.28
C LEU A 386 9.59 13.88 19.82
N ASP A 387 8.45 13.45 20.37
CA ASP A 387 8.30 13.21 21.82
C ASP A 387 9.03 11.92 22.21
N PRO A 388 10.09 11.97 23.05
CA PRO A 388 10.87 10.80 23.44
C PRO A 388 10.07 9.75 24.24
N ASN A 389 8.91 10.13 24.79
CA ASN A 389 8.04 9.22 25.55
C ASN A 389 6.95 8.58 24.69
N HIS A 390 6.84 8.96 23.43
CA HIS A 390 5.82 8.42 22.53
C HIS A 390 6.19 7.01 22.07
N LEU A 391 5.18 6.14 21.87
CA LEU A 391 5.38 4.77 21.33
C LEU A 391 6.19 4.76 20.01
N LEU A 392 5.96 5.77 19.17
CA LEU A 392 6.64 5.96 17.87
C LEU A 392 7.78 6.99 17.97
N ALA A 393 8.44 7.16 19.14
CA ALA A 393 9.56 8.09 19.27
C ALA A 393 10.66 7.76 18.25
N LEU A 394 11.20 8.78 17.59
CA LEU A 394 12.31 8.64 16.64
C LEU A 394 13.57 8.11 17.34
N ALA A 395 14.16 7.07 16.78
CA ALA A 395 15.48 6.58 17.15
C ALA A 395 16.22 6.02 15.93
N PRO A 396 17.54 6.17 15.82
CA PRO A 396 18.34 5.53 14.78
C PRO A 396 18.11 4.00 14.77
N GLY A 397 17.95 3.42 13.59
CA GLY A 397 17.74 1.99 13.43
C GLY A 397 16.34 1.50 13.78
N LYS A 398 15.42 2.37 14.25
CA LYS A 398 14.03 2.02 14.51
C LYS A 398 13.21 1.99 13.22
N GLN A 399 12.34 0.98 13.08
CA GLN A 399 11.37 0.93 11.98
C GLN A 399 10.20 1.88 12.25
N PRO A 400 9.76 2.66 11.23
CA PRO A 400 8.59 3.51 11.34
C PRO A 400 7.30 2.68 11.33
N PHE A 401 6.22 3.24 11.88
CA PHE A 401 4.87 2.73 11.66
C PHE A 401 4.50 2.82 10.16
N HIS A 402 3.83 1.79 9.65
CA HIS A 402 3.36 1.71 8.27
C HIS A 402 1.84 1.57 8.15
N THR A 403 1.27 2.32 7.20
CA THR A 403 -0.14 2.15 6.81
C THR A 403 -0.35 1.03 5.78
N LEU A 404 0.72 0.49 5.21
CA LEU A 404 0.67 -0.56 4.19
C LEU A 404 0.24 -1.90 4.78
N ASN A 405 -0.80 -2.52 4.21
CA ASN A 405 -1.34 -3.78 4.74
C ASN A 405 -1.98 -4.64 3.64
N PRO A 406 -1.17 -5.41 2.89
CA PRO A 406 -1.71 -6.33 1.89
C PRO A 406 -2.54 -7.42 2.56
N ALA A 407 -3.72 -7.73 1.99
CA ALA A 407 -4.67 -8.69 2.55
C ALA A 407 -4.89 -9.91 1.63
N ALA A 408 -5.21 -11.04 2.25
CA ALA A 408 -5.63 -12.27 1.57
C ALA A 408 -6.63 -13.05 2.42
N ALA A 409 -7.40 -13.93 1.77
CA ALA A 409 -8.32 -14.83 2.46
C ALA A 409 -8.39 -16.21 1.78
N ARG A 410 -8.54 -17.23 2.60
CA ARG A 410 -8.97 -18.59 2.19
C ARG A 410 -10.38 -18.80 2.70
N LEU A 411 -11.35 -18.76 1.78
CA LEU A 411 -12.76 -18.87 2.14
C LEU A 411 -13.17 -20.34 2.32
N LYS A 412 -14.16 -20.58 3.18
CA LYS A 412 -14.67 -21.94 3.48
C LYS A 412 -15.24 -22.67 2.26
N ASP A 413 -15.70 -21.93 1.25
CA ASP A 413 -16.19 -22.48 0.00
C ASP A 413 -15.10 -22.84 -1.01
N GLY A 414 -13.82 -22.73 -0.61
CA GLY A 414 -12.65 -23.07 -1.41
C GLY A 414 -12.14 -21.93 -2.30
N ARG A 415 -12.75 -20.74 -2.27
CA ARG A 415 -12.19 -19.56 -2.94
C ARG A 415 -10.94 -19.07 -2.20
N VAL A 416 -9.96 -18.61 -2.99
CA VAL A 416 -8.80 -17.87 -2.47
C VAL A 416 -8.87 -16.44 -3.02
N MET A 417 -8.73 -15.45 -2.15
CA MET A 417 -8.84 -14.04 -2.51
C MET A 417 -7.59 -13.29 -2.07
N VAL A 418 -7.02 -12.46 -2.95
CA VAL A 418 -6.08 -11.39 -2.60
C VAL A 418 -6.75 -10.05 -2.89
N TYR A 419 -6.61 -9.09 -1.98
CA TYR A 419 -7.30 -7.82 -2.08
C TYR A 419 -6.58 -6.72 -1.29
N GLY A 420 -6.87 -5.47 -1.62
CA GLY A 420 -6.31 -4.32 -0.93
C GLY A 420 -6.71 -3.01 -1.54
N SER A 421 -6.14 -1.94 -1.03
CA SER A 421 -6.35 -0.58 -1.51
C SER A 421 -5.16 0.30 -1.15
N MET A 422 -5.01 1.42 -1.83
CA MET A 422 -4.23 2.56 -1.35
C MET A 422 -5.07 3.44 -0.42
N GLY A 423 -4.47 4.47 0.20
CA GLY A 423 -5.20 5.53 0.92
C GLY A 423 -4.91 5.61 2.43
N GLY A 424 -3.70 5.32 2.88
CA GLY A 424 -3.30 5.51 4.28
C GLY A 424 -4.24 4.83 5.28
N ASP A 425 -4.85 5.61 6.17
CA ASP A 425 -5.84 5.13 7.15
C ASP A 425 -7.16 4.64 6.51
N GLY A 426 -7.39 4.93 5.23
CA GLY A 426 -8.52 4.39 4.46
C GLY A 426 -8.34 2.93 4.04
N GLN A 427 -7.12 2.41 3.97
CA GLN A 427 -6.86 1.05 3.50
C GLN A 427 -7.66 -0.01 4.26
N PRO A 428 -7.62 -0.10 5.60
CA PRO A 428 -8.39 -1.10 6.34
C PRO A 428 -9.89 -0.92 6.20
N GLN A 429 -10.38 0.31 6.07
CA GLN A 429 -11.80 0.62 5.89
C GLN A 429 -12.30 0.14 4.52
N THR A 430 -11.52 0.42 3.46
CA THR A 430 -11.82 -0.04 2.10
C THR A 430 -11.75 -1.57 1.99
N GLN A 431 -10.76 -2.20 2.63
CA GLN A 431 -10.66 -3.67 2.68
C GLN A 431 -11.88 -4.29 3.38
N ALA A 432 -12.32 -3.72 4.49
CA ALA A 432 -13.50 -4.19 5.21
C ALA A 432 -14.78 -4.03 4.37
N ALA A 433 -14.96 -2.87 3.70
CA ALA A 433 -16.09 -2.64 2.82
C ALA A 433 -16.14 -3.63 1.65
N LEU A 434 -14.99 -3.87 1.00
CA LEU A 434 -14.89 -4.81 -0.11
C LEU A 434 -15.17 -6.24 0.32
N PHE A 435 -14.52 -6.70 1.40
CA PHE A 435 -14.71 -8.06 1.93
C PHE A 435 -16.16 -8.29 2.37
N THR A 436 -16.76 -7.35 3.10
CA THR A 436 -18.15 -7.43 3.55
C THR A 436 -19.10 -7.56 2.37
N ARG A 437 -18.99 -6.69 1.38
CA ARG A 437 -19.86 -6.72 0.19
C ARG A 437 -19.71 -8.01 -0.59
N TYR A 438 -18.48 -8.44 -0.87
CA TYR A 438 -18.23 -9.60 -1.71
C TYR A 438 -18.45 -10.93 -0.96
N ALA A 439 -17.78 -11.12 0.18
CA ALA A 439 -17.75 -12.41 0.85
C ALA A 439 -18.94 -12.66 1.78
N ILE A 440 -19.57 -11.60 2.32
CA ILE A 440 -20.67 -11.73 3.28
C ILE A 440 -22.01 -11.44 2.61
N GLN A 441 -22.13 -10.33 1.86
CA GLN A 441 -23.39 -9.90 1.25
C GLN A 441 -23.60 -10.47 -0.16
N GLY A 442 -22.62 -11.17 -0.75
CA GLY A 442 -22.72 -11.82 -2.06
C GLY A 442 -22.80 -10.84 -3.24
N VAL A 443 -22.36 -9.61 -3.07
CA VAL A 443 -22.28 -8.60 -4.14
C VAL A 443 -21.20 -9.02 -5.15
N PRO A 444 -21.44 -8.94 -6.48
CA PRO A 444 -20.42 -9.25 -7.48
C PRO A 444 -19.11 -8.48 -7.25
N LEU A 445 -17.95 -9.10 -7.55
CA LEU A 445 -16.63 -8.57 -7.18
C LEU A 445 -16.38 -7.14 -7.71
N GLN A 446 -16.59 -6.92 -9.01
CA GLN A 446 -16.40 -5.58 -9.60
C GLN A 446 -17.38 -4.55 -9.04
N GLU A 447 -18.62 -4.96 -8.76
CA GLU A 447 -19.62 -4.09 -8.15
C GLU A 447 -19.21 -3.73 -6.72
N SER A 448 -18.69 -4.68 -5.94
CA SER A 448 -18.19 -4.45 -4.58
C SER A 448 -17.09 -3.36 -4.52
N ILE A 449 -16.23 -3.31 -5.56
CA ILE A 449 -15.19 -2.27 -5.71
C ILE A 449 -15.80 -0.95 -6.22
N SER A 450 -16.73 -1.02 -7.16
CA SER A 450 -17.26 0.17 -7.85
C SER A 450 -18.32 0.93 -7.05
N ARG A 451 -18.99 0.30 -6.08
CA ARG A 451 -19.98 0.95 -5.21
C ARG A 451 -19.41 2.17 -4.50
N PRO A 452 -20.27 3.14 -4.10
CA PRO A 452 -19.84 4.30 -3.34
C PRO A 452 -19.05 3.88 -2.11
N ARG A 453 -18.02 4.65 -1.77
CA ARG A 453 -17.17 4.42 -0.60
C ARG A 453 -17.23 5.58 0.38
N TRP A 454 -16.69 5.32 1.55
CA TRP A 454 -16.56 6.26 2.64
C TRP A 454 -15.17 6.21 3.24
N LEU A 455 -14.84 7.23 4.01
CA LEU A 455 -13.61 7.33 4.77
C LEU A 455 -13.87 8.05 6.09
N LEU A 456 -13.61 7.38 7.19
CA LEU A 456 -13.57 8.02 8.50
C LEU A 456 -12.18 8.62 8.72
N GLY A 457 -12.14 9.91 9.10
CA GLY A 457 -10.91 10.58 9.48
C GLY A 457 -10.28 11.40 8.36
N ARG A 458 -9.01 11.76 8.55
CA ARG A 458 -8.30 12.68 7.66
C ARG A 458 -7.95 12.01 6.34
N THR A 459 -8.02 12.77 5.28
CA THR A 459 -7.57 12.38 3.94
C THR A 459 -6.72 13.51 3.33
N TRP A 460 -6.24 13.31 2.12
CA TRP A 460 -5.39 14.20 1.36
C TRP A 460 -5.78 15.67 1.43
N GLY A 461 -4.83 16.50 1.89
CA GLY A 461 -4.98 17.95 1.94
C GLY A 461 -6.07 18.45 2.89
N GLN A 462 -6.68 17.55 3.68
CA GLN A 462 -7.78 17.87 4.58
C GLN A 462 -7.40 17.62 6.04
N THR A 463 -7.92 18.48 6.91
CA THR A 463 -7.69 18.42 8.37
C THR A 463 -8.91 17.94 9.14
N SER A 464 -10.07 17.76 8.46
CA SER A 464 -11.31 17.32 9.10
C SER A 464 -11.27 15.83 9.46
N ASP A 465 -11.76 15.49 10.64
CA ASP A 465 -11.90 14.12 11.12
C ASP A 465 -13.31 13.54 10.86
N THR A 466 -14.08 14.13 9.95
CA THR A 466 -15.44 13.78 9.58
C THR A 466 -15.54 12.39 8.92
N LEU A 467 -16.75 11.85 8.85
CA LEU A 467 -17.08 10.72 7.98
C LEU A 467 -17.36 11.23 6.55
N LYS A 468 -16.43 11.00 5.65
CA LYS A 468 -16.54 11.40 4.26
C LYS A 468 -17.27 10.33 3.46
N LEU A 469 -18.29 10.74 2.70
CA LEU A 469 -19.07 9.86 1.84
C LEU A 469 -18.99 10.34 0.39
N GLU A 470 -18.83 9.44 -0.56
CA GLU A 470 -19.03 9.80 -1.99
C GLU A 470 -20.48 10.23 -2.25
N GLY A 471 -20.68 11.21 -3.14
CA GLY A 471 -22.00 11.79 -3.49
C GLY A 471 -22.98 10.81 -4.12
N ARG A 472 -22.56 9.57 -4.40
CA ARG A 472 -23.38 8.49 -4.97
C ARG A 472 -24.22 7.70 -3.94
N PHE A 473 -24.05 7.96 -2.64
CA PHE A 473 -24.97 7.42 -1.63
C PHE A 473 -26.33 8.12 -1.69
N THR A 474 -27.40 7.38 -1.37
CA THR A 474 -28.75 7.96 -1.34
C THR A 474 -28.90 9.00 -0.22
N ALA A 475 -29.79 9.97 -0.40
CA ALA A 475 -30.09 10.95 0.64
C ALA A 475 -30.61 10.29 1.93
N GLU A 476 -31.30 9.16 1.83
CA GLU A 476 -31.76 8.36 2.97
C GLU A 476 -30.59 7.80 3.78
N THR A 477 -29.59 7.18 3.11
CA THR A 477 -28.36 6.68 3.75
C THR A 477 -27.63 7.80 4.49
N VAL A 478 -27.45 8.95 3.83
CA VAL A 478 -26.78 10.13 4.42
C VAL A 478 -27.54 10.62 5.66
N SER A 479 -28.86 10.81 5.55
CA SER A 479 -29.69 11.30 6.65
C SER A 479 -29.70 10.35 7.83
N ARG A 480 -29.69 9.03 7.58
CA ARG A 480 -29.66 8.04 8.64
C ARG A 480 -28.32 8.04 9.39
N LEU A 481 -27.19 8.16 8.68
CA LEU A 481 -25.87 8.27 9.30
C LEU A 481 -25.76 9.55 10.15
N GLN A 482 -26.29 10.68 9.68
CA GLN A 482 -26.35 11.92 10.45
C GLN A 482 -27.24 11.76 11.70
N ALA A 483 -28.37 11.08 11.59
CA ALA A 483 -29.28 10.82 12.73
C ALA A 483 -28.61 9.92 13.79
N LEU A 484 -27.72 8.99 13.39
CA LEU A 484 -26.91 8.20 14.30
C LEU A 484 -25.80 9.03 14.99
N GLY A 485 -25.56 10.27 14.55
CA GLY A 485 -24.58 11.18 15.14
C GLY A 485 -23.24 11.24 14.43
N HIS A 486 -23.12 10.68 13.21
CA HIS A 486 -21.92 10.89 12.40
C HIS A 486 -21.88 12.31 11.83
N GLU A 487 -20.72 12.96 11.93
CA GLU A 487 -20.44 14.21 11.22
C GLU A 487 -20.06 13.86 9.77
N VAL A 488 -21.03 14.04 8.85
CA VAL A 488 -20.91 13.61 7.44
C VAL A 488 -20.46 14.75 6.55
N GLU A 489 -19.48 14.49 5.69
CA GLU A 489 -19.00 15.37 4.63
C GLU A 489 -19.15 14.65 3.27
N ILE A 490 -19.73 15.33 2.27
CA ILE A 490 -19.94 14.75 0.94
C ILE A 490 -18.77 15.07 0.03
N PHE A 491 -18.17 14.03 -0.55
CA PHE A 491 -17.08 14.09 -1.52
C PHE A 491 -17.59 13.87 -2.95
N PRO A 492 -16.82 14.32 -3.96
CA PRO A 492 -17.13 14.05 -5.36
C PRO A 492 -17.29 12.55 -5.65
N ASP A 493 -18.08 12.24 -6.68
CA ASP A 493 -18.24 10.88 -7.20
C ASP A 493 -16.89 10.33 -7.67
N PHE A 494 -16.61 9.07 -7.37
CA PHE A 494 -15.37 8.39 -7.73
C PHE A 494 -14.11 9.16 -7.33
N SER A 495 -14.12 9.78 -6.15
CA SER A 495 -12.97 10.51 -5.62
C SER A 495 -11.78 9.58 -5.34
N GLU A 496 -10.58 9.93 -5.82
CA GLU A 496 -9.33 9.21 -5.51
C GLU A 496 -9.04 9.16 -4.00
N ALA A 497 -9.53 10.13 -3.24
CA ALA A 497 -9.41 10.16 -1.78
C ALA A 497 -10.02 8.91 -1.09
N MET A 498 -10.92 8.21 -1.77
CA MET A 498 -11.52 6.96 -1.30
C MET A 498 -10.65 5.72 -1.57
N GLY A 499 -9.42 5.92 -2.06
CA GLY A 499 -8.44 4.88 -2.35
C GLY A 499 -8.68 4.17 -3.70
N HIS A 500 -7.67 3.40 -4.14
CA HIS A 500 -7.73 2.54 -5.32
C HIS A 500 -7.76 1.08 -4.88
N ALA A 501 -8.95 0.49 -4.87
CA ALA A 501 -9.13 -0.90 -4.47
C ALA A 501 -8.89 -1.86 -5.63
N GLY A 502 -8.52 -3.09 -5.30
CA GLY A 502 -8.43 -4.17 -6.25
C GLY A 502 -8.59 -5.52 -5.57
N ALA A 503 -8.97 -6.53 -6.36
CA ALA A 503 -9.05 -7.89 -5.88
C ALA A 503 -8.89 -8.90 -7.01
N ILE A 504 -8.38 -10.08 -6.64
CA ILE A 504 -8.41 -11.29 -7.46
C ILE A 504 -8.97 -12.42 -6.61
N VAL A 505 -9.88 -13.19 -7.19
CA VAL A 505 -10.44 -14.40 -6.60
C VAL A 505 -10.17 -15.59 -7.50
N ARG A 506 -9.56 -16.64 -6.95
CA ARG A 506 -9.52 -17.95 -7.59
C ARG A 506 -10.69 -18.78 -7.06
N HIS A 507 -11.53 -19.25 -7.97
CA HIS A 507 -12.68 -20.09 -7.66
C HIS A 507 -12.28 -21.58 -7.57
N PRO A 508 -13.05 -22.41 -6.86
CA PRO A 508 -12.77 -23.86 -6.74
C PRO A 508 -12.74 -24.61 -8.08
N ASN A 509 -13.43 -24.10 -9.11
CA ASN A 509 -13.41 -24.64 -10.47
C ASN A 509 -12.17 -24.23 -11.28
N GLY A 510 -11.20 -23.51 -10.67
CA GLY A 510 -9.97 -23.08 -11.30
C GLY A 510 -10.05 -21.75 -12.06
N LEU A 511 -11.21 -21.12 -12.17
CA LEU A 511 -11.35 -19.80 -12.80
C LEU A 511 -10.81 -18.71 -11.89
N PHE A 512 -10.24 -17.67 -12.50
CA PHE A 512 -9.80 -16.45 -11.85
C PHE A 512 -10.77 -15.32 -12.19
N GLU A 513 -11.17 -14.56 -11.18
CA GLU A 513 -11.99 -13.36 -11.30
C GLU A 513 -11.21 -12.17 -10.78
N GLY A 514 -10.99 -11.16 -11.62
CA GLY A 514 -10.25 -9.94 -11.27
C GLY A 514 -11.11 -8.69 -11.39
N ALA A 515 -10.93 -7.77 -10.44
CA ALA A 515 -11.63 -6.49 -10.44
C ALA A 515 -10.69 -5.35 -10.02
N PHE A 516 -10.87 -4.18 -10.61
CA PHE A 516 -10.04 -2.99 -10.41
C PHE A 516 -10.89 -1.75 -10.12
N ASP A 517 -10.28 -0.74 -9.56
CA ASP A 517 -10.97 0.47 -9.15
C ASP A 517 -11.22 1.44 -10.31
N PRO A 518 -12.48 1.85 -10.55
CA PRO A 518 -12.78 2.89 -11.53
C PRO A 518 -12.22 4.29 -11.17
N ARG A 519 -11.72 4.48 -9.94
CA ARG A 519 -11.04 5.71 -9.49
C ARG A 519 -9.57 5.77 -9.91
N SER A 520 -9.06 4.70 -10.52
CA SER A 520 -7.66 4.57 -10.96
C SER A 520 -7.55 4.39 -12.48
N ASN A 521 -6.33 4.39 -13.00
CA ASN A 521 -6.01 4.01 -14.38
C ASN A 521 -5.79 2.49 -14.53
N GLY A 522 -6.37 1.72 -13.61
CA GLY A 522 -6.10 0.30 -13.43
C GLY A 522 -6.73 -0.61 -14.46
N ALA A 523 -6.32 -1.88 -14.39
CA ALA A 523 -6.94 -2.97 -15.13
C ALA A 523 -6.82 -4.28 -14.37
N ALA A 524 -7.78 -5.20 -14.63
CA ALA A 524 -7.64 -6.61 -14.35
C ALA A 524 -7.30 -7.32 -15.66
N ALA A 525 -6.12 -7.93 -15.76
CA ALA A 525 -5.60 -8.58 -16.96
C ALA A 525 -5.40 -10.07 -16.71
N GLY A 526 -6.09 -10.91 -17.48
CA GLY A 526 -6.04 -12.37 -17.37
C GLY A 526 -6.00 -13.06 -18.74
N PHE A 527 -5.72 -14.37 -18.76
CA PHE A 527 -5.66 -15.18 -19.99
C PHE A 527 -6.09 -16.62 -19.76
#